data_0695270038803569b09ed808b8caf7e2
#
_entry.id   0695270038803569b09ed808b8caf7e2
#
_cell.length_a   1.000
_cell.length_b   1.000
_cell.length_c   1.000
_cell.angle_alpha   90.00
_cell.angle_beta   90.00
_cell.angle_gamma   90.00
#
_symmetry.space_group_name_H-M   'P 1'
#
loop_
_entity.id
_entity.type
_entity.pdbx_description
1 polymer ?
#
loop_
_entity_poly.entity_id
_entity_poly.type
_entity_poly.pdbx_seq_one_letter_code
_entity_poly.pdbx_strand_id
1 'polypeptide(L)'
;MKRYKLKSSVVVCIYLLSVGAIISSLYLTAKVLKASVYSNDNLSYVYRNLIDDTVPVVSTDDGKVIKPFGGKEVSVVKGFYEKDAESKAQEQSIIYYQNTYMPNTGVLYGAKEEFEVLVVADGTVEDVVADEVLGNVVTIKHTNNLITRYESLNEVNVMVGDTLKKGDVIGTSGENKIDSTYSNMLLFEVEHNGTYANPENIYGMNIKELS
;
A
#
# COMPACT_ATOMS: atom_id res chain seq x y z
N MET A 1 2.47 5.06 -68.62
CA MET A 1 1.98 5.56 -67.32
C MET A 1 2.53 6.96 -67.03
N LYS A 2 1.71 8.01 -66.99
CA LYS A 2 2.16 9.36 -66.65
C LYS A 2 2.36 9.48 -65.13
N ARG A 3 3.61 9.66 -64.68
CA ARG A 3 3.93 9.96 -63.29
C ARG A 3 3.65 11.43 -63.01
N TYR A 4 2.60 11.71 -62.23
CA TYR A 4 2.33 13.05 -61.74
C TYR A 4 3.30 13.39 -60.62
N LYS A 5 4.15 14.41 -60.80
CA LYS A 5 4.97 14.97 -59.73
C LYS A 5 4.12 16.03 -59.01
N LEU A 6 3.84 15.79 -57.76
CA LEU A 6 3.20 16.79 -56.86
C LEU A 6 4.12 18.02 -56.71
N LYS A 7 3.55 19.22 -56.76
CA LYS A 7 4.29 20.46 -56.47
C LYS A 7 4.80 20.43 -55.03
N SER A 8 6.03 20.91 -54.79
CA SER A 8 6.69 20.91 -53.46
C SER A 8 5.83 21.53 -52.35
N SER A 9 5.06 22.60 -52.66
CA SER A 9 4.14 23.23 -51.73
C SER A 9 2.96 22.34 -51.32
N VAL A 10 2.48 21.44 -52.16
CA VAL A 10 1.41 20.49 -51.85
C VAL A 10 1.92 19.41 -50.89
N VAL A 11 3.17 18.94 -51.06
CA VAL A 11 3.81 17.98 -50.14
C VAL A 11 3.95 18.58 -48.74
N VAL A 12 4.40 19.82 -48.63
CA VAL A 12 4.50 20.53 -47.33
C VAL A 12 3.13 20.69 -46.65
N CYS A 13 2.07 21.03 -47.40
CA CYS A 13 0.72 21.11 -46.84
C CYS A 13 0.21 19.76 -46.30
N ILE A 14 0.50 18.65 -47.00
CA ILE A 14 0.12 17.31 -46.56
C ILE A 14 0.86 16.96 -45.24
N TYR A 15 2.15 17.28 -45.12
CA TYR A 15 2.91 17.08 -43.90
C TYR A 15 2.35 17.87 -42.71
N LEU A 16 2.02 19.16 -42.93
CA LEU A 16 1.44 19.98 -41.86
C LEU A 16 0.08 19.46 -41.40
N LEU A 17 -0.76 19.00 -42.33
CA LEU A 17 -2.04 18.38 -42.01
C LEU A 17 -1.89 17.08 -41.25
N SER A 18 -0.91 16.24 -41.61
CA SER A 18 -0.66 14.96 -40.89
C SER A 18 -0.16 15.21 -39.47
N VAL A 19 0.74 16.18 -39.26
CA VAL A 19 1.22 16.54 -37.93
C VAL A 19 0.09 17.11 -37.06
N GLY A 20 -0.76 17.97 -37.64
CA GLY A 20 -1.93 18.53 -36.97
C GLY A 20 -2.94 17.43 -36.55
N ALA A 21 -3.16 16.42 -37.38
CA ALA A 21 -4.02 15.29 -37.07
C ALA A 21 -3.49 14.44 -35.93
N ILE A 22 -2.16 14.20 -35.87
CA ILE A 22 -1.52 13.45 -34.80
C ILE A 22 -1.64 14.19 -33.45
N ILE A 23 -1.35 15.49 -33.44
CA ILE A 23 -1.46 16.33 -32.22
C ILE A 23 -2.92 16.36 -31.74
N SER A 24 -3.89 16.51 -32.63
CA SER A 24 -5.31 16.47 -32.29
C SER A 24 -5.75 15.12 -31.73
N SER A 25 -5.25 14.02 -32.30
CA SER A 25 -5.52 12.66 -31.79
C SER A 25 -4.98 12.46 -30.38
N LEU A 26 -3.74 12.89 -30.12
CA LEU A 26 -3.11 12.82 -28.80
C LEU A 26 -3.86 13.66 -27.75
N TYR A 27 -4.34 14.85 -28.14
CA TYR A 27 -5.14 15.70 -27.26
C TYR A 27 -6.49 15.07 -26.93
N LEU A 28 -7.17 14.48 -27.92
CA LEU A 28 -8.45 13.80 -27.71
C LEU A 28 -8.30 12.55 -26.84
N THR A 29 -7.26 11.75 -27.05
CA THR A 29 -6.99 10.56 -26.20
C THR A 29 -6.67 10.96 -24.76
N ALA A 30 -5.88 12.02 -24.54
CA ALA A 30 -5.59 12.53 -23.20
C ALA A 30 -6.85 13.06 -22.50
N LYS A 31 -7.75 13.70 -23.25
CA LYS A 31 -9.03 14.20 -22.72
C LYS A 31 -10.00 13.06 -22.37
N VAL A 32 -10.06 12.02 -23.18
CA VAL A 32 -10.88 10.82 -22.92
C VAL A 32 -10.35 10.04 -21.73
N LEU A 33 -9.03 9.86 -21.61
CA LEU A 33 -8.40 9.23 -20.44
C LEU A 33 -8.67 10.00 -19.15
N LYS A 34 -8.55 11.34 -19.18
CA LYS A 34 -8.93 12.16 -18.02
C LYS A 34 -10.41 12.02 -17.66
N ALA A 35 -11.31 12.00 -18.64
CA ALA A 35 -12.74 11.83 -18.40
C ALA A 35 -13.08 10.43 -17.87
N SER A 36 -12.35 9.38 -18.27
CA SER A 36 -12.52 8.00 -17.78
C SER A 36 -12.07 7.84 -16.35
N VAL A 37 -10.97 8.50 -15.94
CA VAL A 37 -10.49 8.50 -14.55
C VAL A 37 -11.45 9.27 -13.63
N TYR A 38 -12.01 10.39 -14.08
CA TYR A 38 -13.01 11.15 -13.31
C TYR A 38 -14.39 10.49 -13.23
N SER A 39 -14.70 9.53 -14.10
CA SER A 39 -15.98 8.81 -14.10
C SER A 39 -16.09 7.74 -13.01
N ASN A 40 -14.96 7.29 -12.44
CA ASN A 40 -14.95 6.33 -11.34
C ASN A 40 -15.33 6.95 -9.97
N ASP A 41 -15.17 8.28 -9.82
CA ASP A 41 -15.53 8.96 -8.56
C ASP A 41 -17.05 9.02 -8.32
N ASN A 42 -17.87 8.84 -9.37
CA ASN A 42 -19.32 8.86 -9.22
C ASN A 42 -19.93 7.55 -8.69
N LEU A 43 -19.21 6.43 -8.75
CA LEU A 43 -19.67 5.16 -8.18
C LEU A 43 -19.51 5.13 -6.65
N SER A 44 -18.48 5.75 -6.12
CA SER A 44 -18.28 5.89 -4.68
C SER A 44 -19.32 6.80 -4.02
N TYR A 45 -19.81 7.82 -4.76
CA TYR A 45 -20.85 8.73 -4.28
C TYR A 45 -22.24 8.07 -4.22
N VAL A 46 -22.55 7.18 -5.16
CA VAL A 46 -23.84 6.45 -5.16
C VAL A 46 -23.88 5.40 -4.06
N TYR A 47 -22.75 4.74 -3.77
CA TYR A 47 -22.70 3.75 -2.69
C TYR A 47 -22.86 4.40 -1.31
N ARG A 48 -22.34 5.64 -1.13
CA ARG A 48 -22.42 6.38 0.14
C ARG A 48 -23.86 6.85 0.47
N ASN A 49 -24.68 7.10 -0.53
CA ASN A 49 -26.04 7.64 -0.34
C ASN A 49 -27.15 6.57 -0.15
N LEU A 50 -26.83 5.28 -0.29
CA LEU A 50 -27.80 4.20 -0.14
C LEU A 50 -27.83 3.57 1.26
N ILE A 51 -26.94 3.97 2.16
CA ILE A 51 -26.81 3.39 3.53
C ILE A 51 -26.95 4.46 4.61
N ASP A 52 -27.29 5.70 4.26
CA ASP A 52 -27.31 6.81 5.23
C ASP A 52 -28.70 7.04 5.79
N ASP A 53 -29.06 6.20 6.76
CA ASP A 53 -30.04 6.53 7.82
C ASP A 53 -29.46 6.16 9.20
N THR A 54 -28.17 6.28 9.40
CA THR A 54 -27.53 6.21 10.70
C THR A 54 -26.79 7.53 10.97
N VAL A 55 -27.20 8.17 12.07
CA VAL A 55 -26.60 9.32 12.72
C VAL A 55 -25.10 9.41 12.41
N PRO A 56 -24.55 10.58 11.99
CA PRO A 56 -23.12 10.72 11.81
C PRO A 56 -22.46 10.43 13.16
N VAL A 57 -21.90 9.24 13.28
CA VAL A 57 -20.89 9.00 14.30
C VAL A 57 -19.75 9.91 13.87
N VAL A 58 -19.60 11.03 14.51
CA VAL A 58 -18.36 11.79 14.53
C VAL A 58 -17.36 10.80 15.14
N SER A 59 -16.69 10.03 14.31
CA SER A 59 -15.50 9.32 14.75
C SER A 59 -14.48 10.41 15.03
N THR A 60 -14.44 10.89 16.25
CA THR A 60 -13.26 11.57 16.75
C THR A 60 -12.17 10.52 16.65
N ASP A 61 -11.29 10.65 15.64
CA ASP A 61 -10.10 9.84 15.62
C ASP A 61 -9.43 10.01 16.98
N ASP A 62 -9.40 8.94 17.75
CA ASP A 62 -8.83 8.96 19.10
C ASP A 62 -7.29 8.98 19.05
N GLY A 63 -6.71 9.04 17.83
CA GLY A 63 -5.27 9.04 17.58
C GLY A 63 -4.57 7.73 17.95
N LYS A 64 -5.33 6.69 18.28
CA LYS A 64 -4.78 5.40 18.68
C LYS A 64 -4.41 4.54 17.48
N VAL A 65 -3.27 3.88 17.60
CA VAL A 65 -2.78 2.91 16.62
C VAL A 65 -3.63 1.63 16.70
N ILE A 66 -4.16 1.17 15.57
CA ILE A 66 -4.92 -0.09 15.48
C ILE A 66 -4.04 -1.23 14.95
N LYS A 67 -4.53 -2.47 14.97
CA LYS A 67 -3.87 -3.59 14.28
C LYS A 67 -3.95 -3.41 12.76
N PRO A 68 -2.92 -3.89 12.00
CA PRO A 68 -2.85 -3.71 10.55
C PRO A 68 -3.77 -4.67 9.77
N PHE A 69 -4.74 -5.27 10.40
CA PHE A 69 -5.68 -6.20 9.78
C PHE A 69 -7.02 -6.22 10.51
N GLY A 70 -8.09 -6.51 9.77
CA GLY A 70 -9.38 -6.89 10.30
C GLY A 70 -9.56 -8.41 10.25
N GLY A 71 -10.32 -8.99 11.19
CA GLY A 71 -10.64 -10.41 11.19
C GLY A 71 -10.20 -11.15 12.45
N LYS A 72 -10.79 -12.35 12.67
CA LYS A 72 -10.63 -13.09 13.93
C LYS A 72 -9.60 -14.22 13.87
N GLU A 73 -9.15 -14.61 12.67
CA GLU A 73 -8.30 -15.80 12.48
C GLU A 73 -6.85 -15.48 12.09
N VAL A 74 -6.43 -14.22 12.23
CA VAL A 74 -5.04 -13.83 12.00
C VAL A 74 -4.25 -14.05 13.27
N SER A 75 -3.15 -14.79 13.15
CA SER A 75 -2.26 -15.16 14.28
C SER A 75 -0.84 -14.69 14.05
N VAL A 76 -0.08 -14.51 15.13
CA VAL A 76 1.35 -14.23 15.05
C VAL A 76 2.06 -15.53 14.66
N VAL A 77 2.77 -15.50 13.54
CA VAL A 77 3.65 -16.60 13.05
C VAL A 77 5.04 -16.44 13.64
N LYS A 78 5.56 -15.20 13.63
CA LYS A 78 6.87 -14.85 14.14
C LYS A 78 6.84 -13.47 14.79
N GLY A 79 7.24 -13.40 16.07
CA GLY A 79 7.26 -12.16 16.84
C GLY A 79 8.43 -11.25 16.50
N PHE A 80 8.38 -10.03 17.00
CA PHE A 80 9.50 -9.09 17.00
C PHE A 80 10.67 -9.64 17.83
N TYR A 81 11.91 -9.42 17.36
CA TYR A 81 13.10 -9.85 18.09
C TYR A 81 13.44 -8.83 19.20
N GLU A 82 13.31 -9.27 20.44
CA GLU A 82 13.71 -8.47 21.61
C GLU A 82 15.03 -9.01 22.19
N LYS A 83 16.05 -8.15 22.25
CA LYS A 83 17.39 -8.53 22.70
C LYS A 83 17.45 -9.05 24.14
N ASP A 84 16.55 -8.54 24.98
CA ASP A 84 16.52 -8.87 26.43
C ASP A 84 15.44 -9.91 26.76
N ALA A 85 14.81 -10.52 25.76
CA ALA A 85 13.85 -11.60 25.96
C ALA A 85 14.53 -12.92 26.33
N GLU A 86 13.76 -13.87 26.85
CA GLU A 86 14.23 -15.23 27.10
C GLU A 86 14.71 -15.89 25.80
N SER A 87 15.74 -16.76 25.88
CA SER A 87 16.38 -17.43 24.74
C SER A 87 15.37 -18.12 23.80
N LYS A 88 14.34 -18.75 24.34
CA LYS A 88 13.30 -19.41 23.56
C LYS A 88 12.48 -18.40 22.71
N ALA A 89 12.15 -17.26 23.26
CA ALA A 89 11.44 -16.19 22.54
C ALA A 89 12.34 -15.58 21.45
N GLN A 90 13.62 -15.41 21.75
CA GLN A 90 14.60 -14.95 20.74
C GLN A 90 14.72 -15.94 19.58
N GLU A 91 14.84 -17.24 19.85
CA GLU A 91 14.89 -18.27 18.79
C GLU A 91 13.66 -18.25 17.89
N GLN A 92 12.47 -18.06 18.47
CA GLN A 92 11.20 -18.00 17.73
C GLN A 92 11.03 -16.73 16.89
N SER A 93 11.79 -15.67 17.17
CA SER A 93 11.77 -14.40 16.46
C SER A 93 12.95 -14.21 15.50
N ILE A 94 13.74 -15.26 15.25
CA ILE A 94 14.79 -15.23 14.23
C ILE A 94 14.24 -15.67 12.88
N ILE A 95 14.53 -14.90 11.84
CA ILE A 95 14.30 -15.24 10.45
C ILE A 95 15.53 -15.99 9.93
N TYR A 96 15.31 -17.14 9.27
CA TYR A 96 16.37 -17.87 8.55
C TYR A 96 16.08 -17.83 7.06
N TYR A 97 16.94 -17.14 6.31
CA TYR A 97 16.83 -17.02 4.87
C TYR A 97 18.21 -17.12 4.21
N GLN A 98 18.34 -17.91 3.15
CA GLN A 98 19.58 -18.10 2.37
C GLN A 98 20.84 -18.33 3.24
N ASN A 99 20.77 -19.25 4.18
CA ASN A 99 21.83 -19.58 5.13
C ASN A 99 22.23 -18.44 6.09
N THR A 100 21.38 -17.42 6.23
CA THR A 100 21.61 -16.30 7.15
C THR A 100 20.51 -16.24 8.21
N TYR A 101 20.92 -16.04 9.44
CA TYR A 101 20.01 -15.78 10.56
C TYR A 101 19.92 -14.27 10.81
N MET A 102 18.72 -13.75 10.87
CA MET A 102 18.44 -12.33 11.06
C MET A 102 17.40 -12.13 12.16
N PRO A 103 17.56 -11.12 13.04
CA PRO A 103 16.50 -10.75 13.96
C PRO A 103 15.28 -10.24 13.16
N ASN A 104 14.07 -10.62 13.56
CA ASN A 104 12.86 -10.08 12.97
C ASN A 104 12.60 -8.66 13.49
N THR A 105 12.60 -7.68 12.61
CA THR A 105 12.39 -6.25 12.89
C THR A 105 10.93 -5.84 12.93
N GLY A 106 10.02 -6.79 12.67
CA GLY A 106 8.58 -6.61 12.70
C GLY A 106 7.85 -7.77 13.36
N VAL A 107 6.57 -7.90 13.08
CA VAL A 107 5.76 -9.07 13.44
C VAL A 107 5.20 -9.68 12.16
N LEU A 108 5.46 -10.97 11.95
CA LEU A 108 4.88 -11.74 10.86
C LEU A 108 3.52 -12.31 11.32
N TYR A 109 2.47 -11.85 10.71
CA TYR A 109 1.12 -12.36 10.86
C TYR A 109 0.77 -13.33 9.74
N GLY A 110 -0.11 -14.28 10.02
CA GLY A 110 -0.55 -15.25 9.03
C GLY A 110 -1.95 -15.78 9.30
N ALA A 111 -2.62 -16.19 8.24
CA ALA A 111 -3.94 -16.81 8.28
C ALA A 111 -4.09 -17.86 7.19
N LYS A 112 -5.11 -18.74 7.34
CA LYS A 112 -5.47 -19.74 6.32
C LYS A 112 -6.13 -19.10 5.11
N GLU A 113 -6.90 -18.03 5.33
CA GLU A 113 -7.60 -17.28 4.31
C GLU A 113 -6.96 -15.91 4.12
N GLU A 114 -7.12 -15.34 2.92
CA GLU A 114 -6.68 -13.98 2.62
C GLU A 114 -7.43 -12.98 3.51
N PHE A 115 -6.72 -11.97 3.99
CA PHE A 115 -7.29 -10.92 4.82
C PHE A 115 -6.91 -9.53 4.31
N GLU A 116 -7.78 -8.57 4.58
CA GLU A 116 -7.53 -7.16 4.27
C GLU A 116 -6.45 -6.59 5.18
N VAL A 117 -5.55 -5.80 4.58
CA VAL A 117 -4.51 -5.07 5.29
C VAL A 117 -4.92 -3.62 5.44
N LEU A 118 -4.89 -3.14 6.69
CA LEU A 118 -5.44 -1.86 7.11
C LEU A 118 -4.35 -0.88 7.55
N VAL A 119 -4.55 0.39 7.24
CA VAL A 119 -3.72 1.48 7.77
C VAL A 119 -3.91 1.59 9.28
N VAL A 120 -2.81 1.55 10.03
CA VAL A 120 -2.85 1.54 11.50
C VAL A 120 -3.16 2.90 12.12
N ALA A 121 -2.87 3.99 11.40
CA ALA A 121 -3.11 5.39 11.82
C ALA A 121 -3.12 6.30 10.59
N ASP A 122 -3.67 7.51 10.69
CA ASP A 122 -3.64 8.50 9.61
C ASP A 122 -2.20 8.74 9.10
N GLY A 123 -2.01 8.76 7.78
CA GLY A 123 -0.68 8.91 7.20
C GLY A 123 -0.69 9.19 5.70
N THR A 124 0.51 9.22 5.14
CA THR A 124 0.72 9.40 3.69
C THR A 124 1.61 8.28 3.18
N VAL A 125 1.26 7.70 2.04
CA VAL A 125 2.07 6.66 1.38
C VAL A 125 3.38 7.29 0.92
N GLU A 126 4.49 6.82 1.47
CA GLU A 126 5.84 7.30 1.14
C GLU A 126 6.45 6.49 0.00
N ASP A 127 6.22 5.17 -0.02
CA ASP A 127 6.78 4.28 -1.04
C ASP A 127 5.88 3.06 -1.29
N VAL A 128 5.93 2.54 -2.52
CA VAL A 128 5.28 1.29 -2.95
C VAL A 128 6.26 0.54 -3.85
N VAL A 129 6.75 -0.60 -3.39
CA VAL A 129 7.78 -1.39 -4.08
C VAL A 129 7.34 -2.85 -4.21
N ALA A 130 7.64 -3.46 -5.36
CA ALA A 130 7.57 -4.91 -5.52
C ALA A 130 8.96 -5.50 -5.21
N ASP A 131 9.08 -6.20 -4.08
CA ASP A 131 10.31 -6.88 -3.66
C ASP A 131 10.23 -8.37 -3.97
N GLU A 132 11.33 -8.95 -4.46
CA GLU A 132 11.37 -10.35 -4.86
C GLU A 132 11.31 -11.34 -3.67
N VAL A 133 11.64 -10.89 -2.47
CA VAL A 133 11.72 -11.71 -1.25
C VAL A 133 10.53 -11.44 -0.34
N LEU A 134 10.21 -10.17 -0.17
CA LEU A 134 9.19 -9.70 0.77
C LEU A 134 7.79 -9.58 0.14
N GLY A 135 7.67 -9.70 -1.19
CA GLY A 135 6.42 -9.44 -1.91
C GLY A 135 6.20 -7.94 -2.15
N ASN A 136 4.96 -7.50 -2.35
CA ASN A 136 4.71 -6.07 -2.43
C ASN A 136 4.82 -5.44 -1.04
N VAL A 137 5.44 -4.26 -1.01
CA VAL A 137 5.73 -3.49 0.20
C VAL A 137 5.13 -2.11 0.07
N VAL A 138 4.38 -1.68 1.07
CA VAL A 138 3.86 -0.31 1.19
C VAL A 138 4.47 0.33 2.43
N THR A 139 5.09 1.48 2.28
CA THR A 139 5.62 2.30 3.37
C THR A 139 4.72 3.51 3.60
N ILE A 140 4.27 3.71 4.83
CA ILE A 140 3.42 4.83 5.21
C ILE A 140 4.11 5.66 6.29
N LYS A 141 4.16 6.96 6.05
CA LYS A 141 4.64 7.94 7.00
C LYS A 141 3.49 8.56 7.77
N HIS A 142 3.59 8.54 9.08
CA HIS A 142 2.63 9.11 10.00
C HIS A 142 3.18 10.36 10.70
N THR A 143 2.38 10.95 11.58
CA THR A 143 2.86 12.01 12.48
C THR A 143 3.83 11.44 13.51
N ASN A 144 4.54 12.32 14.23
CA ASN A 144 5.47 11.95 15.32
C ASN A 144 6.61 11.02 14.87
N ASN A 145 7.16 11.21 13.65
CA ASN A 145 8.24 10.40 13.08
C ASN A 145 7.99 8.88 13.12
N LEU A 146 6.74 8.47 13.08
CA LEU A 146 6.35 7.08 12.96
C LEU A 146 6.27 6.70 11.48
N ILE A 147 6.92 5.60 11.12
CA ILE A 147 6.86 4.97 9.79
C ILE A 147 6.39 3.53 9.99
N THR A 148 5.48 3.09 9.13
CA THR A 148 5.05 1.69 9.11
C THR A 148 5.29 1.09 7.74
N ARG A 149 5.73 -0.17 7.72
CA ARG A 149 5.91 -0.97 6.50
C ARG A 149 5.00 -2.18 6.54
N TYR A 150 4.31 -2.38 5.43
CA TYR A 150 3.39 -3.48 5.21
C TYR A 150 3.96 -4.31 4.06
N GLU A 151 4.46 -5.48 4.38
CA GLU A 151 5.19 -6.35 3.47
C GLU A 151 4.43 -7.67 3.28
N SER A 152 4.71 -8.39 2.22
CA SER A 152 4.01 -9.62 1.82
C SER A 152 2.59 -9.36 1.32
N LEU A 153 2.35 -8.20 0.69
CA LEU A 153 1.05 -7.91 0.11
C LEU A 153 0.89 -8.63 -1.24
N ASN A 154 -0.30 -9.22 -1.46
CA ASN A 154 -0.71 -9.79 -2.74
C ASN A 154 -1.20 -8.68 -3.68
N GLU A 155 -2.22 -7.94 -3.26
CA GLU A 155 -2.74 -6.77 -3.98
C GLU A 155 -2.39 -5.50 -3.22
N VAL A 156 -2.13 -4.42 -3.98
CA VAL A 156 -1.88 -3.07 -3.44
C VAL A 156 -2.86 -2.11 -4.09
N ASN A 157 -3.66 -1.42 -3.28
CA ASN A 157 -4.74 -0.54 -3.72
C ASN A 157 -4.41 0.96 -3.57
N VAL A 158 -3.15 1.29 -3.27
CA VAL A 158 -2.70 2.65 -2.99
C VAL A 158 -1.47 3.01 -3.82
N MET A 159 -1.21 4.31 -3.97
CA MET A 159 -0.07 4.86 -4.69
C MET A 159 0.71 5.84 -3.81
N VAL A 160 1.98 6.04 -4.17
CA VAL A 160 2.85 7.04 -3.52
C VAL A 160 2.19 8.42 -3.55
N GLY A 161 2.11 9.06 -2.40
CA GLY A 161 1.49 10.37 -2.20
C GLY A 161 0.03 10.33 -1.74
N ASP A 162 -0.61 9.17 -1.71
CA ASP A 162 -1.98 9.05 -1.20
C ASP A 162 -2.04 9.37 0.29
N THR A 163 -3.05 10.15 0.69
CA THR A 163 -3.34 10.44 2.10
C THR A 163 -4.41 9.48 2.58
N LEU A 164 -4.09 8.72 3.61
CA LEU A 164 -4.88 7.61 4.13
C LEU A 164 -5.37 7.88 5.54
N LYS A 165 -6.53 7.34 5.86
CA LYS A 165 -7.11 7.36 7.19
C LYS A 165 -6.91 6.03 7.89
N LYS A 166 -6.84 6.07 9.21
CA LYS A 166 -6.83 4.88 10.04
C LYS A 166 -7.98 3.95 9.67
N GLY A 167 -7.66 2.68 9.36
CA GLY A 167 -8.61 1.66 8.95
C GLY A 167 -8.89 1.59 7.45
N ASP A 168 -8.30 2.46 6.63
CA ASP A 168 -8.38 2.32 5.18
C ASP A 168 -7.69 1.03 4.73
N VAL A 169 -8.28 0.34 3.75
CA VAL A 169 -7.71 -0.89 3.16
C VAL A 169 -6.65 -0.51 2.14
N ILE A 170 -5.42 -0.96 2.33
CA ILE A 170 -4.30 -0.70 1.42
C ILE A 170 -3.97 -1.86 0.50
N GLY A 171 -4.51 -3.03 0.77
CA GLY A 171 -4.24 -4.23 -0.01
C GLY A 171 -4.71 -5.48 0.71
N THR A 172 -4.23 -6.64 0.25
CA THR A 172 -4.50 -7.94 0.85
C THR A 172 -3.22 -8.67 1.23
N SER A 173 -3.33 -9.59 2.19
CA SER A 173 -2.23 -10.46 2.63
C SER A 173 -1.76 -11.37 1.49
N GLY A 174 -0.49 -11.74 1.48
CA GLY A 174 0.07 -12.56 0.43
C GLY A 174 1.24 -13.43 0.89
N GLU A 175 2.08 -13.83 -0.05
CA GLU A 175 3.22 -14.69 0.18
C GLU A 175 4.53 -13.90 0.27
N ASN A 176 5.52 -14.47 0.95
CA ASN A 176 6.92 -14.04 0.90
C ASN A 176 7.85 -15.24 0.82
N LYS A 177 9.15 -15.01 0.62
CA LYS A 177 10.15 -16.08 0.55
C LYS A 177 10.88 -16.33 1.88
N ILE A 178 10.58 -15.55 2.93
CA ILE A 178 11.24 -15.69 4.24
C ILE A 178 10.54 -16.69 5.17
N ASP A 179 9.26 -16.94 4.92
CA ASP A 179 8.46 -17.93 5.63
C ASP A 179 7.43 -18.55 4.68
N SER A 180 7.10 -19.80 4.87
CA SER A 180 6.14 -20.55 4.04
C SER A 180 5.08 -21.26 4.89
N THR A 181 4.88 -20.81 6.12
CA THR A 181 3.90 -21.42 7.05
C THR A 181 2.47 -21.23 6.55
N TYR A 182 2.19 -20.08 5.96
CA TYR A 182 0.91 -19.74 5.36
C TYR A 182 1.10 -19.14 3.96
N SER A 183 0.06 -19.18 3.13
CA SER A 183 0.01 -18.46 1.84
C SER A 183 -0.52 -17.02 2.00
N ASN A 184 -1.08 -16.70 3.17
CA ASN A 184 -1.66 -15.38 3.44
C ASN A 184 -0.97 -14.80 4.67
N MET A 185 0.04 -13.98 4.43
CA MET A 185 0.88 -13.39 5.47
C MET A 185 0.97 -11.87 5.31
N LEU A 186 1.33 -11.23 6.41
CA LEU A 186 1.68 -9.83 6.48
C LEU A 186 2.88 -9.71 7.43
N LEU A 187 4.03 -9.29 6.92
CA LEU A 187 5.11 -8.81 7.78
C LEU A 187 4.89 -7.32 7.99
N PHE A 188 4.68 -6.95 9.24
CA PHE A 188 4.41 -5.58 9.65
C PHE A 188 5.51 -5.03 10.51
N GLU A 189 6.15 -3.96 10.06
CA GLU A 189 7.21 -3.27 10.77
C GLU A 189 6.79 -1.87 11.20
N VAL A 190 7.30 -1.47 12.33
CA VAL A 190 7.14 -0.11 12.87
C VAL A 190 8.50 0.45 13.18
N GLU A 191 8.77 1.63 12.64
CA GLU A 191 9.94 2.43 12.93
C GLU A 191 9.52 3.76 13.57
N HIS A 192 10.07 4.05 14.74
CA HIS A 192 9.85 5.31 15.43
C HIS A 192 11.18 6.00 15.73
N ASN A 193 11.33 7.26 15.28
CA ASN A 193 12.58 8.03 15.41
C ASN A 193 13.82 7.28 14.88
N GLY A 194 13.68 6.53 13.78
CA GLY A 194 14.78 5.78 13.15
C GLY A 194 15.13 4.46 13.83
N THR A 195 14.28 3.97 14.75
CA THR A 195 14.50 2.70 15.46
C THR A 195 13.27 1.81 15.31
N TYR A 196 13.50 0.53 15.00
CA TYR A 196 12.42 -0.46 14.95
C TYR A 196 11.87 -0.70 16.35
N ALA A 197 10.55 -0.74 16.46
CA ALA A 197 9.80 -0.98 17.69
C ALA A 197 8.88 -2.19 17.53
N ASN A 198 8.65 -2.91 18.63
CA ASN A 198 7.71 -4.02 18.64
C ASN A 198 6.28 -3.51 18.40
N PRO A 199 5.64 -3.86 17.26
CA PRO A 199 4.28 -3.43 16.95
C PRO A 199 3.25 -3.78 18.03
N GLU A 200 3.40 -4.93 18.69
CA GLU A 200 2.45 -5.38 19.72
C GLU A 200 2.42 -4.45 20.95
N ASN A 201 3.49 -3.67 21.18
CA ASN A 201 3.57 -2.74 22.30
C ASN A 201 2.91 -1.40 22.01
N ILE A 202 2.62 -1.08 20.74
CA ILE A 202 2.09 0.25 20.36
C ILE A 202 0.60 0.23 20.01
N TYR A 203 0.00 -0.93 19.80
CA TYR A 203 -1.44 -1.02 19.54
C TYR A 203 -2.26 -0.47 20.73
N GLY A 204 -3.21 0.40 20.41
CA GLY A 204 -4.04 1.12 21.40
C GLY A 204 -3.38 2.33 22.03
N MET A 205 -2.07 2.58 21.79
CA MET A 205 -1.40 3.80 22.24
C MET A 205 -1.73 4.97 21.31
N ASN A 206 -1.77 6.17 21.85
CA ASN A 206 -1.89 7.37 21.01
C ASN A 206 -0.56 7.65 20.33
N ILE A 207 -0.59 7.88 19.00
CA ILE A 207 0.61 8.14 18.22
C ILE A 207 1.43 9.35 18.72
N LYS A 208 0.77 10.33 19.35
CA LYS A 208 1.43 11.52 19.92
C LYS A 208 2.16 11.23 21.24
N GLU A 209 1.85 10.12 21.87
CA GLU A 209 2.42 9.70 23.16
C GLU A 209 3.55 8.69 23.00
N LEU A 210 3.85 8.25 21.77
CA LEU A 210 5.00 7.42 21.48
C LEU A 210 6.29 8.21 21.76
N SER A 211 7.14 7.70 22.63
CA SER A 211 8.38 8.34 23.11
C SER A 211 9.62 7.60 22.65
#